data_5d957b66e60378d8e878adf85c7875bc
#
_entry.id   5d957b66e60378d8e878adf85c7875bc
#
_cell.length_a   1.000
_cell.length_b   1.000
_cell.length_c   1.000
_cell.angle_alpha   90.00
_cell.angle_beta   90.00
_cell.angle_gamma   90.00
#
_symmetry.space_group_name_H-M   'P 1'
#
loop_
_entity.id
_entity.type
_entity.pdbx_description
1 polymer ?
#
loop_
_entity_poly.entity_id
_entity_poly.type
_entity_poly.pdbx_seq_one_letter_code
_entity_poly.pdbx_strand_id
1 'polypeptide(L)'
;MQMMETTQFYNRQASELIKRYDNANMSSLHKLLLESIPQGGKVLDIGFGSGRELQFLHDKGYDVWGMDPSDMFVKNARDRFLSKKSQFFRAEVPFNKDSIGLDAKFDAIIGIAMWMHLKHSLYKDAVASIVSVAKRASRVVISYSQGSRAADERYFEDVDLDYIVELFKSEGFSLFETTKSADSLNRDELTWTTVVFKNY
;
A
#
# COMPACT_ATOMS: atom_id res chain seq x y z
N MET A 1 -12.75 12.60 10.48
CA MET A 1 -13.17 13.61 9.50
C MET A 1 -12.20 13.64 8.30
N GLN A 2 -10.93 14.03 8.44
CA GLN A 2 -9.98 14.16 7.31
C GLN A 2 -9.71 12.89 6.49
N MET A 3 -9.61 11.70 7.09
CA MET A 3 -9.45 10.44 6.33
C MET A 3 -10.70 10.12 5.51
N MET A 4 -11.89 10.40 6.03
CA MET A 4 -13.14 10.23 5.30
C MET A 4 -13.24 11.17 4.09
N GLU A 5 -12.74 12.41 4.21
CA GLU A 5 -12.65 13.37 3.10
C GLU A 5 -11.70 12.87 2.01
N THR A 6 -10.54 12.32 2.39
CA THR A 6 -9.59 11.69 1.46
C THR A 6 -10.23 10.53 0.70
N THR A 7 -10.95 9.62 1.39
CA THR A 7 -11.66 8.51 0.75
C THR A 7 -12.75 8.99 -0.20
N GLN A 8 -13.50 10.04 0.17
CA GLN A 8 -14.51 10.63 -0.70
C GLN A 8 -13.90 11.25 -1.95
N PHE A 9 -12.73 11.93 -1.82
CA PHE A 9 -11.99 12.43 -2.98
C PHE A 9 -11.65 11.29 -3.94
N TYR A 10 -11.07 10.19 -3.44
CA TYR A 10 -10.73 9.03 -4.26
C TYR A 10 -11.96 8.40 -4.93
N ASN A 11 -13.09 8.31 -4.24
CA ASN A 11 -14.33 7.83 -4.84
C ASN A 11 -14.81 8.73 -5.99
N ARG A 12 -14.78 10.05 -5.81
CA ARG A 12 -15.21 11.00 -6.86
C ARG A 12 -14.30 10.99 -8.09
N GLN A 13 -13.00 10.84 -7.88
CA GLN A 13 -11.97 10.93 -8.92
C GLN A 13 -11.50 9.58 -9.46
N ALA A 14 -12.09 8.46 -9.02
CA ALA A 14 -11.59 7.12 -9.26
C ALA A 14 -11.32 6.85 -10.75
N SER A 15 -12.24 7.19 -11.65
CA SER A 15 -12.12 6.89 -13.08
C SER A 15 -10.92 7.59 -13.74
N GLU A 16 -10.62 8.84 -13.35
CA GLU A 16 -9.48 9.59 -13.86
C GLU A 16 -8.17 9.11 -13.22
N LEU A 17 -8.20 8.86 -11.92
CA LEU A 17 -7.04 8.38 -11.18
C LEU A 17 -6.60 6.99 -11.64
N ILE A 18 -7.53 6.08 -11.94
CA ILE A 18 -7.21 4.76 -12.50
C ILE A 18 -6.41 4.92 -13.78
N LYS A 19 -6.90 5.71 -14.75
CA LYS A 19 -6.20 5.96 -16.02
C LYS A 19 -4.81 6.55 -15.80
N ARG A 20 -4.71 7.53 -14.91
CA ARG A 20 -3.46 8.22 -14.60
C ARG A 20 -2.45 7.30 -13.94
N TYR A 21 -2.86 6.50 -12.96
CA TYR A 21 -1.98 5.61 -12.23
C TYR A 21 -1.55 4.42 -13.07
N ASP A 22 -2.45 3.82 -13.84
CA ASP A 22 -2.13 2.69 -14.72
C ASP A 22 -1.11 3.07 -15.82
N ASN A 23 -1.04 4.35 -16.21
CA ASN A 23 -0.07 4.87 -17.18
C ASN A 23 1.26 5.35 -16.58
N ALA A 24 1.40 5.40 -15.25
CA ALA A 24 2.63 5.86 -14.61
C ALA A 24 3.75 4.82 -14.74
N ASN A 25 4.96 5.29 -15.04
CA ASN A 25 6.13 4.40 -15.10
C ASN A 25 6.59 4.03 -13.68
N MET A 26 6.42 2.77 -13.32
CA MET A 26 6.80 2.21 -12.01
C MET A 26 7.89 1.13 -12.11
N SER A 27 8.68 1.13 -13.19
CA SER A 27 9.66 0.08 -13.46
C SER A 27 10.64 -0.15 -12.31
N SER A 28 11.11 0.90 -11.66
CA SER A 28 12.01 0.80 -10.50
C SER A 28 11.34 0.17 -9.28
N LEU A 29 10.11 0.57 -8.96
CA LEU A 29 9.32 -0.04 -7.89
C LEU A 29 9.02 -1.50 -8.21
N HIS A 30 8.57 -1.78 -9.43
CA HIS A 30 8.25 -3.14 -9.86
C HIS A 30 9.46 -4.08 -9.78
N LYS A 31 10.66 -3.60 -10.15
CA LYS A 31 11.91 -4.34 -9.97
C LYS A 31 12.15 -4.63 -8.49
N LEU A 32 12.06 -3.62 -7.62
CA LEU A 32 12.24 -3.78 -6.18
C LEU A 32 11.26 -4.80 -5.59
N LEU A 33 9.98 -4.77 -6.00
CA LEU A 33 8.98 -5.75 -5.54
C LEU A 33 9.37 -7.18 -5.93
N LEU A 34 9.81 -7.42 -7.17
CA LEU A 34 10.24 -8.76 -7.61
C LEU A 34 11.50 -9.26 -6.89
N GLU A 35 12.42 -8.36 -6.53
CA GLU A 35 13.65 -8.69 -5.80
C GLU A 35 13.39 -8.93 -4.31
N SER A 36 12.36 -8.27 -3.75
CA SER A 36 12.06 -8.33 -2.32
C SER A 36 11.06 -9.43 -1.95
N ILE A 37 10.07 -9.70 -2.79
CA ILE A 37 8.95 -10.60 -2.47
C ILE A 37 9.27 -12.01 -2.96
N PRO A 38 9.09 -13.05 -2.13
CA PRO A 38 9.27 -14.45 -2.56
C PRO A 38 8.39 -14.77 -3.78
N GLN A 39 8.99 -15.34 -4.83
CA GLN A 39 8.29 -15.63 -6.08
C GLN A 39 7.09 -16.56 -5.84
N GLY A 40 5.95 -16.23 -6.48
CA GLY A 40 4.69 -16.95 -6.31
C GLY A 40 4.03 -16.77 -4.95
N GLY A 41 4.57 -15.91 -4.09
CA GLY A 41 4.03 -15.64 -2.75
C GLY A 41 2.64 -15.03 -2.76
N LYS A 42 1.95 -15.16 -1.62
CA LYS A 42 0.68 -14.49 -1.37
C LYS A 42 0.95 -13.06 -0.91
N VAL A 43 0.40 -12.07 -1.63
CA VAL A 43 0.64 -10.63 -1.40
C VAL A 43 -0.67 -9.93 -1.06
N LEU A 44 -0.65 -9.13 0.00
CA LEU A 44 -1.73 -8.17 0.32
C LEU A 44 -1.28 -6.76 -0.05
N ASP A 45 -2.04 -6.09 -0.89
CA ASP A 45 -1.88 -4.66 -1.19
C ASP A 45 -2.88 -3.83 -0.38
N ILE A 46 -2.36 -2.96 0.46
CA ILE A 46 -3.14 -2.09 1.35
C ILE A 46 -3.21 -0.69 0.76
N GLY A 47 -4.43 -0.23 0.46
CA GLY A 47 -4.65 1.02 -0.26
C GLY A 47 -4.24 0.88 -1.72
N PHE A 48 -4.68 -0.19 -2.39
CA PHE A 48 -4.23 -0.59 -3.73
C PHE A 48 -4.63 0.39 -4.84
N GLY A 49 -5.54 1.34 -4.61
CA GLY A 49 -5.92 2.38 -5.59
C GLY A 49 -6.42 1.80 -6.92
N SER A 50 -5.75 2.11 -8.03
CA SER A 50 -6.12 1.57 -9.34
C SER A 50 -5.93 0.05 -9.48
N GLY A 51 -5.14 -0.57 -8.59
CA GLY A 51 -4.77 -1.98 -8.68
C GLY A 51 -3.62 -2.26 -9.66
N ARG A 52 -2.81 -1.25 -9.99
CA ARG A 52 -1.66 -1.37 -10.90
C ARG A 52 -0.65 -2.39 -10.39
N GLU A 53 -0.25 -2.32 -9.13
CA GLU A 53 0.69 -3.25 -8.50
C GLU A 53 0.10 -4.65 -8.39
N LEU A 54 -1.20 -4.76 -8.10
CA LEU A 54 -1.94 -6.03 -8.10
C LEU A 54 -1.91 -6.70 -9.48
N GLN A 55 -2.17 -5.93 -10.55
CA GLN A 55 -2.10 -6.47 -11.92
C GLN A 55 -0.70 -6.91 -12.27
N PHE A 56 0.31 -6.08 -11.99
CA PHE A 56 1.69 -6.40 -12.26
C PHE A 56 2.13 -7.70 -11.55
N LEU A 57 1.85 -7.83 -10.26
CA LEU A 57 2.21 -9.02 -9.48
C LEU A 57 1.42 -10.25 -9.93
N HIS A 58 0.13 -10.09 -10.23
CA HIS A 58 -0.69 -11.18 -10.78
C HIS A 58 -0.11 -11.75 -12.08
N ASP A 59 0.30 -10.89 -13.01
CA ASP A 59 0.91 -11.28 -14.29
C ASP A 59 2.27 -11.97 -14.11
N LYS A 60 2.91 -11.78 -12.94
CA LYS A 60 4.14 -12.45 -12.54
C LYS A 60 3.90 -13.74 -11.72
N GLY A 61 2.64 -14.15 -11.57
CA GLY A 61 2.27 -15.42 -10.91
C GLY A 61 2.11 -15.36 -9.40
N TYR A 62 1.99 -14.16 -8.81
CA TYR A 62 1.70 -14.01 -7.37
C TYR A 62 0.21 -14.22 -7.07
N ASP A 63 -0.10 -14.70 -5.86
CA ASP A 63 -1.47 -14.73 -5.34
C ASP A 63 -1.80 -13.39 -4.69
N VAL A 64 -2.50 -12.53 -5.44
CA VAL A 64 -2.75 -11.14 -5.06
C VAL A 64 -4.07 -10.94 -4.33
N TRP A 65 -4.01 -10.22 -3.23
CA TRP A 65 -5.14 -9.78 -2.41
C TRP A 65 -5.05 -8.27 -2.23
N GLY A 66 -6.19 -7.61 -2.06
CA GLY A 66 -6.17 -6.15 -1.89
C GLY A 66 -7.28 -5.64 -0.99
N MET A 67 -6.95 -4.60 -0.24
CA MET A 67 -7.92 -3.81 0.50
C MET A 67 -7.76 -2.33 0.21
N ASP A 68 -8.88 -1.63 0.08
CA ASP A 68 -8.90 -0.18 -0.15
C ASP A 68 -10.16 0.42 0.50
N PRO A 69 -10.10 1.63 1.09
CA PRO A 69 -11.28 2.28 1.65
C PRO A 69 -12.27 2.78 0.57
N SER A 70 -11.84 2.94 -0.68
CA SER A 70 -12.67 3.40 -1.78
C SER A 70 -13.50 2.26 -2.40
N ASP A 71 -14.81 2.36 -2.32
CA ASP A 71 -15.73 1.41 -2.97
C ASP A 71 -15.52 1.36 -4.49
N MET A 72 -15.13 2.49 -5.09
CA MET A 72 -14.90 2.57 -6.53
C MET A 72 -13.64 1.82 -6.95
N PHE A 73 -12.56 1.90 -6.18
CA PHE A 73 -11.36 1.10 -6.45
C PHE A 73 -11.60 -0.39 -6.21
N VAL A 74 -12.30 -0.75 -5.13
CA VAL A 74 -12.68 -2.15 -4.86
C VAL A 74 -13.54 -2.72 -5.99
N LYS A 75 -14.52 -1.95 -6.49
CA LYS A 75 -15.32 -2.35 -7.64
C LYS A 75 -14.43 -2.57 -8.88
N ASN A 76 -13.54 -1.62 -9.19
CA ASN A 76 -12.61 -1.74 -10.33
C ASN A 76 -11.74 -3.00 -10.22
N ALA A 77 -11.17 -3.29 -9.06
CA ALA A 77 -10.38 -4.50 -8.85
C ALA A 77 -11.20 -5.77 -9.06
N ARG A 78 -12.41 -5.83 -8.50
CA ARG A 78 -13.32 -6.97 -8.69
C ARG A 78 -13.75 -7.18 -10.14
N ASP A 79 -13.89 -6.12 -10.92
CA ASP A 79 -14.21 -6.19 -12.35
C ASP A 79 -12.99 -6.64 -13.16
N ARG A 80 -11.78 -6.26 -12.75
CA ARG A 80 -10.51 -6.66 -13.38
C ARG A 80 -10.14 -8.12 -13.07
N PHE A 81 -10.36 -8.58 -11.86
CA PHE A 81 -10.00 -9.92 -11.38
C PHE A 81 -11.24 -10.80 -11.13
N LEU A 82 -11.99 -11.12 -12.19
CA LEU A 82 -13.31 -11.78 -12.09
C LEU A 82 -13.30 -13.10 -11.32
N SER A 83 -12.25 -13.91 -11.45
CA SER A 83 -12.10 -15.21 -10.76
C SER A 83 -11.65 -15.07 -9.29
N LYS A 84 -11.25 -13.88 -8.86
CA LYS A 84 -10.65 -13.60 -7.54
C LYS A 84 -11.39 -12.50 -6.76
N LYS A 85 -12.65 -12.21 -7.10
CA LYS A 85 -13.42 -11.08 -6.52
C LYS A 85 -13.43 -11.03 -5.01
N SER A 86 -13.45 -12.17 -4.33
CA SER A 86 -13.43 -12.27 -2.87
C SER A 86 -12.10 -11.87 -2.23
N GLN A 87 -11.02 -11.79 -3.03
CA GLN A 87 -9.71 -11.35 -2.56
C GLN A 87 -9.59 -9.82 -2.48
N PHE A 88 -10.58 -9.06 -3.02
CA PHE A 88 -10.61 -7.60 -3.00
C PHE A 88 -11.79 -7.10 -2.19
N PHE A 89 -11.50 -6.36 -1.12
CA PHE A 89 -12.53 -5.94 -0.17
C PHE A 89 -12.29 -4.53 0.35
N ARG A 90 -13.38 -3.92 0.85
CA ARG A 90 -13.30 -2.60 1.44
C ARG A 90 -12.78 -2.71 2.87
N ALA A 91 -11.65 -2.08 3.14
CA ALA A 91 -11.12 -1.88 4.48
C ALA A 91 -10.06 -0.76 4.46
N GLU A 92 -9.74 -0.23 5.63
CA GLU A 92 -8.70 0.79 5.83
C GLU A 92 -7.79 0.42 6.99
N VAL A 93 -6.58 0.97 6.99
CA VAL A 93 -5.61 0.82 8.08
C VAL A 93 -5.84 1.95 9.09
N PRO A 94 -5.81 1.68 10.41
CA PRO A 94 -5.65 0.36 11.04
C PRO A 94 -6.91 -0.51 10.95
N PHE A 95 -6.75 -1.82 10.91
CA PHE A 95 -7.84 -2.79 10.86
C PHE A 95 -7.70 -3.88 11.93
N ASN A 96 -8.82 -4.48 12.30
CA ASN A 96 -8.84 -5.74 13.03
C ASN A 96 -9.15 -6.86 12.02
N LYS A 97 -8.23 -7.82 11.85
CA LYS A 97 -8.35 -8.90 10.85
C LYS A 97 -9.62 -9.75 11.02
N ASP A 98 -10.03 -9.98 12.25
CA ASP A 98 -11.22 -10.80 12.56
C ASP A 98 -12.51 -10.04 12.20
N SER A 99 -12.54 -8.72 12.42
CA SER A 99 -13.68 -7.86 12.06
C SER A 99 -13.90 -7.75 10.56
N ILE A 100 -12.84 -7.86 9.75
CA ILE A 100 -12.93 -7.85 8.28
C ILE A 100 -12.93 -9.25 7.66
N GLY A 101 -12.95 -10.30 8.49
CA GLY A 101 -12.97 -11.69 8.03
C GLY A 101 -11.70 -12.12 7.29
N LEU A 102 -10.55 -11.51 7.59
CA LEU A 102 -9.29 -11.80 6.93
C LEU A 102 -8.49 -12.87 7.71
N ASP A 103 -8.78 -14.13 7.44
CA ASP A 103 -8.09 -15.27 8.06
C ASP A 103 -6.84 -15.74 7.26
N ALA A 104 -6.45 -14.97 6.26
CA ALA A 104 -5.26 -15.25 5.46
C ALA A 104 -3.99 -14.68 6.10
N LYS A 105 -2.87 -15.36 5.86
CA LYS A 105 -1.53 -14.87 6.17
C LYS A 105 -0.75 -14.67 4.87
N PHE A 106 0.09 -13.64 4.81
CA PHE A 106 0.75 -13.17 3.60
C PHE A 106 2.28 -13.31 3.66
N ASP A 107 2.86 -13.67 2.52
CA ASP A 107 4.31 -13.71 2.32
C ASP A 107 4.87 -12.29 2.14
N ALA A 108 4.04 -11.38 1.62
CA ALA A 108 4.33 -9.95 1.59
C ALA A 108 3.08 -9.11 1.81
N ILE A 109 3.28 -7.96 2.44
CA ILE A 109 2.28 -6.88 2.52
C ILE A 109 2.91 -5.64 1.88
N ILE A 110 2.21 -5.05 0.94
CA ILE A 110 2.64 -3.80 0.32
C ILE A 110 1.64 -2.68 0.63
N GLY A 111 2.14 -1.46 0.76
CA GLY A 111 1.32 -0.26 0.97
C GLY A 111 1.95 0.90 0.20
N ILE A 112 1.66 0.95 -1.11
CA ILE A 112 2.28 1.89 -2.03
C ILE A 112 1.49 3.19 -2.08
N ALA A 113 2.17 4.32 -1.78
CA ALA A 113 1.57 5.65 -1.75
C ALA A 113 0.42 5.81 -0.72
N MET A 114 0.44 5.05 0.38
CA MET A 114 -0.63 5.05 1.37
C MET A 114 -0.24 5.79 2.66
N TRP A 115 0.99 5.61 3.15
CA TRP A 115 1.41 6.08 4.49
C TRP A 115 1.26 7.59 4.71
N MET A 116 1.47 8.42 3.69
CA MET A 116 1.26 9.86 3.79
C MET A 116 -0.21 10.27 3.98
N HIS A 117 -1.16 9.36 3.86
CA HIS A 117 -2.57 9.61 4.15
C HIS A 117 -2.99 9.15 5.55
N LEU A 118 -2.07 8.54 6.31
CA LEU A 118 -2.32 8.04 7.65
C LEU A 118 -1.79 9.03 8.70
N LYS A 119 -2.60 9.36 9.69
CA LYS A 119 -2.16 10.22 10.80
C LYS A 119 -1.08 9.54 11.62
N HIS A 120 -0.08 10.29 12.04
CA HIS A 120 1.01 9.81 12.90
C HIS A 120 0.49 9.06 14.14
N SER A 121 -0.59 9.53 14.76
CA SER A 121 -1.21 8.88 15.94
C SER A 121 -1.74 7.46 15.67
N LEU A 122 -1.91 7.07 14.41
CA LEU A 122 -2.41 5.76 14.00
C LEU A 122 -1.29 4.78 13.60
N TYR A 123 -0.03 5.21 13.53
CA TYR A 123 1.08 4.38 13.04
C TYR A 123 1.26 3.09 13.84
N LYS A 124 1.18 3.17 15.17
CA LYS A 124 1.29 1.98 16.03
C LYS A 124 0.22 0.93 15.71
N ASP A 125 -1.03 1.35 15.63
CA ASP A 125 -2.15 0.44 15.35
C ASP A 125 -2.11 -0.06 13.90
N ALA A 126 -1.61 0.75 12.97
CA ALA A 126 -1.40 0.37 11.58
C ALA A 126 -0.34 -0.73 11.45
N VAL A 127 0.81 -0.57 12.11
CA VAL A 127 1.86 -1.58 12.13
C VAL A 127 1.35 -2.87 12.76
N ALA A 128 0.65 -2.80 13.90
CA ALA A 128 0.05 -3.96 14.55
C ALA A 128 -0.94 -4.70 13.64
N SER A 129 -1.78 -3.95 12.90
CA SER A 129 -2.70 -4.52 11.89
C SER A 129 -1.95 -5.29 10.81
N ILE A 130 -0.92 -4.68 10.22
CA ILE A 130 -0.09 -5.27 9.16
C ILE A 130 0.59 -6.55 9.67
N VAL A 131 1.23 -6.49 10.82
CA VAL A 131 1.92 -7.63 11.43
C VAL A 131 0.95 -8.76 11.75
N SER A 132 -0.28 -8.44 12.16
CA SER A 132 -1.31 -9.45 12.48
C SER A 132 -1.63 -10.41 11.33
N VAL A 133 -1.37 -10.02 10.08
CA VAL A 133 -1.62 -10.82 8.86
C VAL A 133 -0.33 -11.26 8.16
N ALA A 134 0.83 -10.92 8.70
CA ALA A 134 2.12 -11.32 8.16
C ALA A 134 2.46 -12.78 8.51
N LYS A 135 3.07 -13.51 7.58
CA LYS A 135 3.73 -14.79 7.87
C LYS A 135 5.09 -14.57 8.54
N ARG A 136 5.63 -15.61 9.14
CA ARG A 136 7.05 -15.66 9.48
C ARG A 136 7.87 -15.57 8.19
N ALA A 137 9.01 -14.89 8.22
CA ALA A 137 9.88 -14.62 7.08
C ALA A 137 9.22 -13.77 5.96
N SER A 138 8.18 -13.01 6.30
CA SER A 138 7.48 -12.15 5.35
C SER A 138 8.24 -10.85 5.04
N ARG A 139 7.73 -10.12 4.05
CA ARG A 139 8.19 -8.78 3.67
C ARG A 139 7.08 -7.76 3.87
N VAL A 140 7.44 -6.56 4.29
CA VAL A 140 6.55 -5.39 4.23
C VAL A 140 7.23 -4.33 3.37
N VAL A 141 6.56 -3.88 2.33
CA VAL A 141 7.05 -2.81 1.45
C VAL A 141 6.10 -1.64 1.54
N ILE A 142 6.59 -0.51 2.00
CA ILE A 142 5.81 0.72 2.07
C ILE A 142 6.43 1.79 1.19
N SER A 143 5.61 2.65 0.59
CA SER A 143 6.10 3.86 -0.04
C SER A 143 5.24 5.07 0.29
N TYR A 144 5.89 6.23 0.29
CA TYR A 144 5.25 7.51 0.53
C TYR A 144 6.01 8.63 -0.17
N SER A 145 5.34 9.74 -0.42
CA SER A 145 5.96 10.95 -0.93
C SER A 145 5.97 12.05 0.13
N GLN A 146 7.04 12.84 0.11
CA GLN A 146 7.22 14.05 0.91
C GLN A 146 7.51 15.24 -0.01
N GLY A 147 7.21 16.43 0.45
CA GLY A 147 7.43 17.68 -0.28
C GLY A 147 6.20 18.58 -0.32
N SER A 148 6.38 19.74 -0.94
CA SER A 148 5.31 20.74 -1.05
C SER A 148 4.21 20.26 -2.00
N ARG A 149 2.97 20.53 -1.62
CA ARG A 149 1.79 20.26 -2.45
C ARG A 149 0.98 21.55 -2.57
N ALA A 150 0.60 21.90 -3.78
CA ALA A 150 -0.44 22.91 -3.99
C ALA A 150 -1.73 22.48 -3.23
N ALA A 151 -2.69 23.39 -3.05
CA ALA A 151 -3.93 23.07 -2.36
C ALA A 151 -4.55 21.74 -2.84
N ASP A 152 -4.62 20.78 -1.95
CA ASP A 152 -5.12 19.41 -2.20
C ASP A 152 -6.22 19.10 -1.18
N GLU A 153 -7.31 18.52 -1.62
CA GLU A 153 -8.43 18.15 -0.74
C GLU A 153 -8.10 16.93 0.15
N ARG A 154 -7.04 16.19 -0.19
CA ARG A 154 -6.63 15.01 0.57
C ARG A 154 -5.80 15.40 1.78
N TYR A 155 -5.90 14.60 2.81
CA TYR A 155 -4.99 14.69 3.95
C TYR A 155 -3.61 14.14 3.59
N PHE A 156 -2.55 14.86 4.00
CA PHE A 156 -1.16 14.42 3.91
C PHE A 156 -0.47 14.65 5.25
N GLU A 157 0.23 13.61 5.71
CA GLU A 157 1.10 13.63 6.89
C GLU A 157 2.55 13.69 6.43
N ASP A 158 3.37 14.42 7.16
CA ASP A 158 4.82 14.29 7.04
C ASP A 158 5.24 12.98 7.72
N VAL A 159 5.67 12.03 6.89
CA VAL A 159 5.91 10.66 7.36
C VAL A 159 7.18 10.59 8.20
N ASP A 160 7.01 10.20 9.48
CA ASP A 160 8.11 9.91 10.41
C ASP A 160 8.61 8.48 10.19
N LEU A 161 9.62 8.34 9.31
CA LEU A 161 10.19 7.03 9.00
C LEU A 161 10.89 6.39 10.20
N ASP A 162 11.58 7.17 11.01
CA ASP A 162 12.34 6.63 12.15
C ASP A 162 11.39 5.98 13.16
N TYR A 163 10.26 6.62 13.42
CA TYR A 163 9.23 6.05 14.27
C TYR A 163 8.60 4.79 13.67
N ILE A 164 8.34 4.76 12.37
CA ILE A 164 7.83 3.56 11.68
C ILE A 164 8.84 2.40 11.79
N VAL A 165 10.13 2.67 11.62
CA VAL A 165 11.21 1.67 11.76
C VAL A 165 11.25 1.11 13.18
N GLU A 166 11.13 1.94 14.21
CA GLU A 166 11.07 1.50 15.60
C GLU A 166 9.85 0.61 15.88
N LEU A 167 8.69 0.99 15.36
CA LEU A 167 7.47 0.21 15.49
C LEU A 167 7.61 -1.18 14.83
N PHE A 168 8.07 -1.26 13.58
CA PHE A 168 8.29 -2.54 12.92
C PHE A 168 9.36 -3.38 13.61
N LYS A 169 10.41 -2.75 14.15
CA LYS A 169 11.45 -3.42 14.92
C LYS A 169 10.91 -4.04 16.20
N SER A 170 10.01 -3.35 16.92
CA SER A 170 9.35 -3.88 18.11
C SER A 170 8.48 -5.11 17.83
N GLU A 171 8.04 -5.27 16.59
CA GLU A 171 7.26 -6.40 16.09
C GLU A 171 8.12 -7.50 15.40
N GLY A 172 9.45 -7.42 15.54
CA GLY A 172 10.38 -8.44 15.03
C GLY A 172 10.76 -8.28 13.56
N PHE A 173 10.48 -7.13 12.95
CA PHE A 173 10.95 -6.80 11.61
C PHE A 173 12.24 -5.97 11.67
N SER A 174 13.09 -6.15 10.67
CA SER A 174 14.28 -5.30 10.48
C SER A 174 14.13 -4.48 9.20
N LEU A 175 14.61 -3.25 9.22
CA LEU A 175 14.79 -2.46 8.01
C LEU A 175 15.80 -3.18 7.11
N PHE A 176 15.38 -3.51 5.89
CA PHE A 176 16.21 -4.24 4.93
C PHE A 176 16.76 -3.32 3.84
N GLU A 177 15.91 -2.45 3.30
CA GLU A 177 16.30 -1.55 2.22
C GLU A 177 15.50 -0.25 2.27
N THR A 178 16.13 0.85 1.86
CA THR A 178 15.46 2.14 1.65
C THR A 178 15.94 2.73 0.34
N THR A 179 15.00 3.07 -0.54
CA THR A 179 15.28 3.70 -1.82
C THR A 179 14.56 5.05 -1.94
N LYS A 180 15.19 6.01 -2.62
CA LYS A 180 14.57 7.29 -2.96
C LYS A 180 14.47 7.43 -4.47
N SER A 181 13.38 8.02 -4.94
CA SER A 181 13.17 8.29 -6.36
C SER A 181 12.44 9.62 -6.58
N ALA A 182 12.60 10.18 -7.77
CA ALA A 182 11.78 11.30 -8.23
C ALA A 182 10.33 10.84 -8.46
N ASP A 183 9.43 11.81 -8.55
CA ASP A 183 8.02 11.53 -8.82
C ASP A 183 7.79 11.06 -10.26
N SER A 184 7.14 9.92 -10.44
CA SER A 184 6.85 9.33 -11.76
C SER A 184 5.80 10.13 -12.57
N LEU A 185 5.15 11.10 -11.95
CA LEU A 185 4.19 12.01 -12.58
C LEU A 185 4.77 13.42 -12.80
N ASN A 186 6.10 13.58 -12.70
CA ASN A 186 6.85 14.82 -12.92
C ASN A 186 6.38 16.00 -12.05
N ARG A 187 6.11 15.73 -10.77
CA ARG A 187 5.86 16.76 -9.76
C ARG A 187 7.19 17.04 -9.05
N ASP A 188 7.92 18.05 -9.52
CA ASP A 188 9.32 18.33 -9.15
C ASP A 188 9.55 18.56 -7.65
N GLU A 189 8.51 18.96 -6.91
CA GLU A 189 8.57 19.21 -5.47
C GLU A 189 8.39 17.95 -4.61
N LEU A 190 8.13 16.78 -5.22
CA LEU A 190 7.89 15.55 -4.49
C LEU A 190 9.05 14.56 -4.63
N THR A 191 9.50 14.07 -3.48
CA THR A 191 10.43 12.93 -3.38
C THR A 191 9.70 11.72 -2.85
N TRP A 192 9.92 10.57 -3.48
CA TRP A 192 9.39 9.29 -3.03
C TRP A 192 10.41 8.51 -2.24
N THR A 193 9.97 7.93 -1.15
CA THR A 193 10.76 6.98 -0.36
C THR A 193 10.02 5.64 -0.38
N THR A 194 10.74 4.57 -0.70
CA THR A 194 10.26 3.19 -0.60
C THR A 194 11.13 2.44 0.41
N VAL A 195 10.50 1.73 1.30
CA VAL A 195 11.16 1.03 2.42
C VAL A 195 10.71 -0.42 2.42
N VAL A 196 11.67 -1.32 2.59
CA VAL A 196 11.44 -2.76 2.73
C VAL A 196 11.80 -3.19 4.12
N PHE A 197 10.86 -3.84 4.80
CA PHE A 197 11.07 -4.51 6.07
C PHE A 197 11.06 -6.03 5.89
N LYS A 198 11.86 -6.72 6.70
CA LYS A 198 11.99 -8.17 6.68
C LYS A 198 11.83 -8.75 8.07
N ASN A 199 10.96 -9.74 8.21
CA ASN A 199 10.85 -10.60 9.37
C ASN A 199 11.69 -11.89 9.16
N TYR A 200 12.31 -12.42 10.21
CA TYR A 200 13.16 -13.61 10.18
C TYR A 200 12.54 -14.81 10.91
#